data_01f03160397b04e8b3fd163d34a683c5
#
_entry.id   01f03160397b04e8b3fd163d34a683c5
#
_cell.length_a   1.000
_cell.length_b   1.000
_cell.length_c   1.000
_cell.angle_alpha   90.00
_cell.angle_beta   90.00
_cell.angle_gamma   90.00
#
_symmetry.space_group_name_H-M   'P 1'
#
loop_
_entity.id
_entity.type
_entity.pdbx_description
1 polymer ?
#
loop_
_entity_poly.entity_id
_entity_poly.type
_entity_poly.pdbx_seq_one_letter_code
_entity_poly.pdbx_strand_id
1 'polypeptide(L)'
;MGVFTSAKIQHALLKGWHAWLAGSFLVAYVTADENTYAMHQFAGYAVLAAIVARLAGGLLAPAGSPLRLARPGLKEALAWLPSRKGRHPLFARFAAALLLAVGLAALSGAVADSAAWMEHPHEAISEASLWVILGHIAFVTWMYAGRKAVGSLADWRAGMRLSSLPKDNAR
;
A
#
# COMPACT_ATOMS: atom_id res chain seq x y z
N MET A 1 14.84 -22.72 14.73
CA MET A 1 15.30 -21.34 14.43
C MET A 1 14.95 -21.04 12.96
N GLY A 2 14.22 -20.19 12.71
CA GLY A 2 12.98 -19.78 12.27
C GLY A 2 12.93 -19.36 10.84
N VAL A 3 11.96 -19.91 10.10
CA VAL A 3 11.47 -19.48 8.77
C VAL A 3 11.27 -17.95 8.69
N PHE A 4 11.06 -17.29 9.83
CA PHE A 4 10.87 -15.84 9.95
C PHE A 4 12.14 -14.98 9.96
N THR A 5 13.34 -15.56 9.91
CA THR A 5 14.60 -14.81 9.97
C THR A 5 15.07 -14.31 8.60
N SER A 6 14.61 -14.92 7.50
CA SER A 6 14.98 -14.49 6.15
C SER A 6 14.14 -13.28 5.68
N ALA A 7 14.80 -12.15 5.38
CA ALA A 7 14.15 -10.98 4.81
C ALA A 7 13.37 -11.27 3.51
N LYS A 8 13.83 -12.23 2.70
CA LYS A 8 13.15 -12.67 1.46
C LYS A 8 11.76 -13.26 1.78
N ILE A 9 11.66 -14.12 2.80
CA ILE A 9 10.40 -14.73 3.21
C ILE A 9 9.46 -13.66 3.76
N GLN A 10 9.95 -12.75 4.59
CA GLN A 10 9.14 -11.67 5.14
C GLN A 10 8.57 -10.75 4.04
N HIS A 11 9.35 -10.46 3.01
CA HIS A 11 8.86 -9.70 1.85
C HIS A 11 7.83 -10.50 1.03
N ALA A 12 8.00 -11.80 0.88
CA ALA A 12 7.02 -12.66 0.21
C ALA A 12 5.70 -12.71 0.99
N LEU A 13 5.76 -12.84 2.32
CA LEU A 13 4.59 -12.77 3.20
C LEU A 13 3.86 -11.43 3.08
N LEU A 14 4.58 -10.31 3.05
CA LEU A 14 3.97 -8.99 2.87
C LEU A 14 3.28 -8.85 1.51
N LYS A 15 3.86 -9.38 0.45
CA LYS A 15 3.24 -9.40 -0.89
C LYS A 15 1.98 -10.26 -0.91
N GLY A 16 2.05 -11.47 -0.37
CA GLY A 16 0.91 -12.38 -0.27
C GLY A 16 -0.22 -11.78 0.58
N TRP A 17 0.12 -11.19 1.73
CA TRP A 17 -0.84 -10.47 2.56
C TRP A 17 -1.49 -9.30 1.79
N HIS A 18 -0.70 -8.51 1.05
CA HIS A 18 -1.25 -7.39 0.27
C HIS A 18 -2.19 -7.88 -0.84
N ALA A 19 -1.84 -8.97 -1.52
CA ALA A 19 -2.70 -9.57 -2.53
C ALA A 19 -4.02 -10.10 -1.93
N TRP A 20 -3.94 -10.78 -0.78
CA TRP A 20 -5.12 -11.23 -0.03
C TRP A 20 -6.02 -10.06 0.35
N LEU A 21 -5.46 -9.03 1.01
CA LEU A 21 -6.22 -7.85 1.42
C LEU A 21 -6.89 -7.14 0.24
N ALA A 22 -6.12 -6.88 -0.83
CA ALA A 22 -6.62 -6.18 -2.01
C ALA A 22 -7.69 -7.00 -2.75
N GLY A 23 -7.48 -8.31 -2.92
CA GLY A 23 -8.44 -9.20 -3.55
C GLY A 23 -9.74 -9.31 -2.76
N SER A 24 -9.65 -9.52 -1.44
CA SER A 24 -10.84 -9.60 -0.58
C SER A 24 -11.60 -8.28 -0.52
N PHE A 25 -10.89 -7.14 -0.44
CA PHE A 25 -11.53 -5.83 -0.47
C PHE A 25 -12.27 -5.59 -1.79
N LEU A 26 -11.64 -5.91 -2.93
CA LEU A 26 -12.27 -5.77 -4.24
C LEU A 26 -13.53 -6.63 -4.34
N VAL A 27 -13.47 -7.90 -3.91
CA VAL A 27 -14.64 -8.79 -3.90
C VAL A 27 -15.73 -8.22 -3.00
N ALA A 28 -15.40 -7.81 -1.77
CA ALA A 28 -16.38 -7.20 -0.87
C ALA A 28 -17.03 -5.95 -1.51
N TYR A 29 -16.23 -5.10 -2.15
CA TYR A 29 -16.74 -3.86 -2.74
C TYR A 29 -17.70 -4.11 -3.91
N VAL A 30 -17.37 -5.05 -4.82
CA VAL A 30 -18.22 -5.32 -6.01
C VAL A 30 -19.41 -6.22 -5.71
N THR A 31 -19.46 -6.83 -4.54
CA THR A 31 -20.57 -7.72 -4.12
C THR A 31 -21.47 -7.09 -3.05
N ALA A 32 -21.47 -5.76 -2.93
CA ALA A 32 -22.29 -5.01 -1.98
C ALA A 32 -23.77 -4.88 -2.42
N ASP A 33 -24.27 -5.84 -3.19
CA ASP A 33 -25.65 -5.96 -3.67
C ASP A 33 -26.40 -7.02 -2.87
N GLU A 34 -27.72 -6.88 -2.72
CA GLU A 34 -28.57 -7.82 -1.98
C GLU A 34 -28.43 -9.26 -2.48
N ASN A 35 -28.30 -9.47 -3.80
CA ASN A 35 -28.18 -10.81 -4.40
C ASN A 35 -26.84 -11.49 -4.10
N THR A 36 -25.83 -10.73 -3.73
CA THR A 36 -24.45 -11.18 -3.47
C THR A 36 -24.01 -10.95 -2.03
N TYR A 37 -24.94 -10.61 -1.14
CA TYR A 37 -24.66 -10.22 0.24
C TYR A 37 -23.80 -11.24 1.02
N ALA A 38 -24.06 -12.53 0.86
CA ALA A 38 -23.25 -13.56 1.53
C ALA A 38 -21.78 -13.53 1.08
N MET A 39 -21.51 -13.20 -0.18
CA MET A 39 -20.16 -13.05 -0.70
C MET A 39 -19.49 -11.75 -0.19
N HIS A 40 -20.27 -10.66 -0.13
CA HIS A 40 -19.85 -9.42 0.50
C HIS A 40 -19.41 -9.65 1.95
N GLN A 41 -20.25 -10.29 2.74
CA GLN A 41 -20.00 -10.61 4.14
C GLN A 41 -18.75 -11.48 4.31
N PHE A 42 -18.64 -12.59 3.55
CA PHE A 42 -17.47 -13.46 3.59
C PHE A 42 -16.18 -12.71 3.26
N ALA A 43 -16.19 -11.91 2.18
CA ALA A 43 -15.05 -11.14 1.76
C ALA A 43 -14.70 -10.02 2.76
N GLY A 44 -15.70 -9.37 3.37
CA GLY A 44 -15.53 -8.40 4.44
C GLY A 44 -14.82 -8.97 5.67
N TYR A 45 -15.23 -10.17 6.11
CA TYR A 45 -14.52 -10.87 7.20
C TYR A 45 -13.11 -11.32 6.79
N ALA A 46 -12.89 -11.68 5.52
CA ALA A 46 -11.54 -11.97 5.03
C ALA A 46 -10.63 -10.72 5.04
N VAL A 47 -11.18 -9.53 4.75
CA VAL A 47 -10.48 -8.24 4.93
C VAL A 47 -10.14 -8.01 6.40
N LEU A 48 -11.11 -8.19 7.30
CA LEU A 48 -10.90 -8.03 8.74
C LEU A 48 -9.80 -8.98 9.26
N ALA A 49 -9.84 -10.24 8.87
CA ALA A 49 -8.81 -11.22 9.23
C ALA A 49 -7.42 -10.82 8.70
N ALA A 50 -7.34 -10.30 7.46
CA ALA A 50 -6.08 -9.79 6.89
C ALA A 50 -5.54 -8.60 7.68
N ILE A 51 -6.39 -7.66 8.12
CA ILE A 51 -5.99 -6.51 8.95
C ILE A 51 -5.49 -6.99 10.31
N VAL A 52 -6.23 -7.88 10.99
CA VAL A 52 -5.82 -8.45 12.29
C VAL A 52 -4.47 -9.16 12.17
N ALA A 53 -4.30 -10.01 11.16
CA ALA A 53 -3.04 -10.70 10.89
C ALA A 53 -1.88 -9.72 10.65
N ARG A 54 -2.13 -8.62 9.93
CA ARG A 54 -1.12 -7.57 9.68
C ARG A 54 -0.72 -6.83 10.95
N LEU A 55 -1.70 -6.47 11.78
CA LEU A 55 -1.46 -5.79 13.04
C LEU A 55 -0.70 -6.70 14.02
N ALA A 56 -1.15 -7.93 14.19
CA ALA A 56 -0.49 -8.92 15.04
C ALA A 56 0.96 -9.18 14.57
N GLY A 57 1.15 -9.47 13.27
CA GLY A 57 2.47 -9.68 12.69
C GLY A 57 3.38 -8.46 12.81
N GLY A 58 2.83 -7.25 12.67
CA GLY A 58 3.58 -6.01 12.79
C GLY A 58 3.96 -5.64 14.21
N LEU A 59 3.15 -5.98 15.20
CA LEU A 59 3.41 -5.76 16.63
C LEU A 59 4.40 -6.77 17.18
N LEU A 60 4.28 -8.04 16.78
CA LEU A 60 5.14 -9.13 17.24
C LEU A 60 6.50 -9.17 16.52
N ALA A 61 6.64 -8.47 15.41
CA ALA A 61 7.87 -8.46 14.62
C ALA A 61 9.02 -7.77 15.38
N PRO A 62 10.23 -8.37 15.38
CA PRO A 62 11.40 -7.79 16.00
C PRO A 62 11.80 -6.45 15.35
N ALA A 63 12.59 -5.66 16.09
CA ALA A 63 13.13 -4.40 15.57
C ALA A 63 13.97 -4.66 14.29
N GLY A 64 13.76 -3.84 13.25
CA GLY A 64 14.46 -3.99 11.97
C GLY A 64 13.82 -4.98 10.99
N SER A 65 12.79 -5.75 11.40
CA SER A 65 12.05 -6.64 10.51
C SER A 65 11.23 -5.86 9.49
N PRO A 66 11.19 -6.28 8.19
CA PRO A 66 10.28 -5.75 7.19
C PRO A 66 8.80 -5.86 7.56
N LEU A 67 8.43 -6.84 8.41
CA LEU A 67 7.07 -7.03 8.90
C LEU A 67 6.63 -5.94 9.88
N ARG A 68 7.57 -5.26 10.54
CA ARG A 68 7.22 -4.23 11.52
C ARG A 68 6.42 -3.11 10.88
N LEU A 69 5.42 -2.61 11.60
CA LEU A 69 4.61 -1.47 11.13
C LEU A 69 5.48 -0.23 11.00
N ALA A 70 5.44 0.40 9.83
CA ALA A 70 6.12 1.66 9.61
C ALA A 70 5.43 2.76 10.45
N ARG A 71 6.23 3.45 11.26
CA ARG A 71 5.74 4.59 12.05
C ARG A 71 5.84 5.86 11.22
N PRO A 72 4.72 6.57 10.96
CA PRO A 72 4.76 7.84 10.23
C PRO A 72 5.30 8.97 11.13
N GLY A 73 6.62 9.07 11.25
CA GLY A 73 7.27 10.12 12.06
C GLY A 73 7.40 11.45 11.30
N LEU A 74 7.08 12.57 11.95
CA LEU A 74 7.35 13.91 11.41
C LEU A 74 8.85 14.18 11.31
N LYS A 75 9.64 13.72 12.29
CA LYS A 75 11.09 13.87 12.30
C LYS A 75 11.75 13.20 11.09
N GLU A 76 11.31 12.00 10.72
CA GLU A 76 11.80 11.26 9.54
C GLU A 76 11.40 11.95 8.24
N ALA A 77 10.21 12.54 8.17
CA ALA A 77 9.76 13.32 7.03
C ALA A 77 10.60 14.60 6.84
N LEU A 78 10.89 15.31 7.93
CA LEU A 78 11.74 16.51 7.91
C LEU A 78 13.18 16.19 7.56
N ALA A 79 13.74 15.09 8.08
CA ALA A 79 15.11 14.64 7.76
C ALA A 79 15.27 14.18 6.30
N TRP A 80 14.20 13.72 5.66
CA TRP A 80 14.20 13.31 4.25
C TRP A 80 14.28 14.52 3.29
N LEU A 81 13.66 15.65 3.64
CA LEU A 81 13.56 16.85 2.80
C LEU A 81 14.92 17.32 2.23
N PRO A 82 15.99 17.47 3.03
CA PRO A 82 17.29 17.92 2.51
C PRO A 82 18.07 16.82 1.78
N SER A 83 17.95 15.55 2.20
CA SER A 83 18.80 14.47 1.68
C SER A 83 18.20 13.75 0.48
N ARG A 84 16.88 13.69 0.37
CA ARG A 84 16.09 12.90 -0.61
C ARG A 84 16.55 11.44 -0.75
N LYS A 85 17.32 10.94 0.22
CA LYS A 85 17.84 9.57 0.25
C LYS A 85 16.88 8.66 1.03
N GLY A 86 16.73 7.41 0.56
CA GLY A 86 15.90 6.42 1.23
C GLY A 86 14.44 6.41 0.74
N ARG A 87 13.58 5.77 1.54
CA ARG A 87 12.15 5.59 1.23
C ARG A 87 11.39 6.89 1.46
N HIS A 88 10.58 7.30 0.50
CA HIS A 88 9.78 8.53 0.64
C HIS A 88 8.84 8.43 1.85
N PRO A 89 8.79 9.43 2.75
CA PRO A 89 8.02 9.35 4.00
C PRO A 89 6.52 9.20 3.79
N LEU A 90 5.99 9.60 2.64
CA LEU A 90 4.58 9.39 2.28
C LEU A 90 4.19 7.91 2.21
N PHE A 91 5.12 6.97 1.91
CA PHE A 91 4.80 5.55 1.92
C PHE A 91 4.31 5.06 3.30
N ALA A 92 4.96 5.50 4.38
CA ALA A 92 4.55 5.16 5.74
C ALA A 92 3.19 5.77 6.09
N ARG A 93 2.93 7.00 5.64
CA ARG A 93 1.65 7.69 5.88
C ARG A 93 0.51 7.03 5.11
N PHE A 94 0.71 6.72 3.83
CA PHE A 94 -0.29 5.97 3.05
C PHE A 94 -0.55 4.58 3.63
N ALA A 95 0.50 3.87 4.08
CA ALA A 95 0.32 2.56 4.71
C ALA A 95 -0.52 2.66 5.99
N ALA A 96 -0.28 3.67 6.84
CA ALA A 96 -1.06 3.90 8.04
C ALA A 96 -2.51 4.34 7.71
N ALA A 97 -2.70 5.23 6.75
CA ALA A 97 -4.01 5.68 6.31
C ALA A 97 -4.85 4.54 5.74
N LEU A 98 -4.24 3.66 4.92
CA LEU A 98 -4.90 2.49 4.36
C LEU A 98 -5.29 1.48 5.45
N LEU A 99 -4.38 1.17 6.38
CA LEU A 99 -4.70 0.27 7.50
C LEU A 99 -5.84 0.81 8.34
N LEU A 100 -5.87 2.13 8.59
CA LEU A 100 -6.94 2.77 9.33
C LEU A 100 -8.25 2.77 8.56
N ALA A 101 -8.27 3.25 7.31
CA ALA A 101 -9.48 3.38 6.51
C ALA A 101 -10.12 2.01 6.21
N VAL A 102 -9.32 1.06 5.71
CA VAL A 102 -9.81 -0.30 5.41
C VAL A 102 -10.16 -1.07 6.70
N GLY A 103 -9.39 -0.85 7.77
CA GLY A 103 -9.68 -1.44 9.08
C GLY A 103 -10.99 -0.94 9.66
N LEU A 104 -11.27 0.37 9.57
CA LEU A 104 -12.56 0.95 10.00
C LEU A 104 -13.72 0.45 9.14
N ALA A 105 -13.54 0.34 7.81
CA ALA A 105 -14.54 -0.22 6.92
C ALA A 105 -14.88 -1.67 7.31
N ALA A 106 -13.87 -2.52 7.52
CA ALA A 106 -14.09 -3.91 7.92
C ALA A 106 -14.73 -4.04 9.32
N LEU A 107 -14.32 -3.21 10.28
CA LEU A 107 -14.90 -3.20 11.63
C LEU A 107 -16.35 -2.71 11.62
N SER A 108 -16.63 -1.60 10.91
CA SER A 108 -18.01 -1.08 10.81
C SER A 108 -18.94 -2.06 10.10
N GLY A 109 -18.45 -2.80 9.08
CA GLY A 109 -19.20 -3.86 8.42
C GLY A 109 -19.53 -5.03 9.35
N ALA A 110 -18.56 -5.48 10.15
CA ALA A 110 -18.81 -6.53 11.14
C ALA A 110 -19.82 -6.10 12.23
N VAL A 111 -19.88 -4.79 12.55
CA VAL A 111 -20.90 -4.27 13.47
C VAL A 111 -22.26 -4.15 12.77
N ALA A 112 -22.28 -3.72 11.50
CA ALA A 112 -23.51 -3.59 10.70
C ALA A 112 -24.26 -4.92 10.56
N ASP A 113 -23.55 -6.05 10.51
CA ASP A 113 -24.13 -7.39 10.52
C ASP A 113 -25.10 -7.66 11.69
N SER A 114 -24.87 -7.00 12.82
CA SER A 114 -25.67 -7.18 14.05
C SER A 114 -26.46 -5.93 14.45
N ALA A 115 -26.21 -4.79 13.82
CA ALA A 115 -26.74 -3.50 14.21
C ALA A 115 -27.10 -2.63 12.99
N ALA A 116 -28.36 -2.66 12.58
CA ALA A 116 -28.86 -1.98 11.37
C ALA A 116 -28.54 -0.47 11.34
N TRP A 117 -28.44 0.20 12.50
CA TRP A 117 -28.06 1.61 12.55
C TRP A 117 -26.64 1.90 12.03
N MET A 118 -25.79 0.87 11.93
CA MET A 118 -24.42 0.98 11.44
C MET A 118 -24.33 0.84 9.90
N GLU A 119 -25.39 0.49 9.20
CA GLU A 119 -25.37 0.30 7.73
C GLU A 119 -24.94 1.57 6.99
N HIS A 120 -25.61 2.71 7.23
CA HIS A 120 -25.24 3.98 6.63
C HIS A 120 -23.82 4.47 7.02
N PRO A 121 -23.40 4.45 8.30
CA PRO A 121 -22.00 4.70 8.65
C PRO A 121 -21.01 3.79 7.96
N HIS A 122 -21.30 2.49 7.83
CA HIS A 122 -20.44 1.53 7.13
C HIS A 122 -20.29 1.89 5.65
N GLU A 123 -21.38 2.21 4.96
CA GLU A 123 -21.36 2.65 3.57
C GLU A 123 -20.45 3.89 3.39
N ALA A 124 -20.64 4.93 4.19
CA ALA A 124 -19.84 6.15 4.13
C ALA A 124 -18.35 5.89 4.42
N ILE A 125 -18.03 5.04 5.41
CA ILE A 125 -16.64 4.66 5.74
C ILE A 125 -16.03 3.85 4.59
N SER A 126 -16.79 2.96 3.97
CA SER A 126 -16.34 2.13 2.85
C SER A 126 -16.04 2.99 1.62
N GLU A 127 -16.90 3.95 1.30
CA GLU A 127 -16.65 4.92 0.23
C GLU A 127 -15.39 5.76 0.52
N ALA A 128 -15.24 6.28 1.73
CA ALA A 128 -14.04 7.02 2.13
C ALA A 128 -12.78 6.16 2.00
N SER A 129 -12.84 4.87 2.37
CA SER A 129 -11.72 3.94 2.24
C SER A 129 -11.33 3.71 0.77
N LEU A 130 -12.30 3.67 -0.15
CA LEU A 130 -12.05 3.58 -1.59
C LEU A 130 -11.24 4.79 -2.09
N TRP A 131 -11.59 6.01 -1.68
CA TRP A 131 -10.84 7.20 -2.07
C TRP A 131 -9.39 7.17 -1.56
N VAL A 132 -9.15 6.67 -0.36
CA VAL A 132 -7.79 6.46 0.17
C VAL A 132 -7.03 5.43 -0.67
N ILE A 133 -7.67 4.34 -1.09
CA ILE A 133 -7.08 3.32 -1.97
C ILE A 133 -6.74 3.90 -3.34
N LEU A 134 -7.65 4.65 -3.96
CA LEU A 134 -7.41 5.29 -5.26
C LEU A 134 -6.26 6.30 -5.17
N GLY A 135 -6.20 7.09 -4.10
CA GLY A 135 -5.08 7.98 -3.82
C GLY A 135 -3.75 7.23 -3.68
N HIS A 136 -3.75 6.08 -3.02
CA HIS A 136 -2.57 5.23 -2.92
C HIS A 136 -2.13 4.69 -4.30
N ILE A 137 -3.06 4.18 -5.09
CA ILE A 137 -2.77 3.67 -6.45
C ILE A 137 -2.18 4.79 -7.31
N ALA A 138 -2.81 5.97 -7.32
CA ALA A 138 -2.33 7.12 -8.06
C ALA A 138 -0.92 7.54 -7.62
N PHE A 139 -0.67 7.61 -6.31
CA PHE A 139 0.64 7.95 -5.76
C PHE A 139 1.73 6.93 -6.16
N VAL A 140 1.44 5.63 -6.04
CA VAL A 140 2.39 4.58 -6.41
C VAL A 140 2.67 4.61 -7.90
N THR A 141 1.63 4.73 -8.73
CA THR A 141 1.76 4.82 -10.19
C THR A 141 2.61 6.03 -10.59
N TRP A 142 2.33 7.21 -10.02
CA TRP A 142 3.11 8.42 -10.27
C TRP A 142 4.59 8.26 -9.88
N MET A 143 4.86 7.68 -8.71
CA MET A 143 6.23 7.43 -8.25
C MET A 143 7.00 6.48 -9.16
N TYR A 144 6.35 5.45 -9.69
CA TYR A 144 6.99 4.49 -10.61
C TYR A 144 7.11 5.04 -12.04
N ALA A 145 6.07 5.67 -12.57
CA ALA A 145 6.08 6.29 -13.89
C ALA A 145 7.06 7.47 -13.96
N GLY A 146 7.07 8.33 -12.94
CA GLY A 146 7.98 9.48 -12.86
C GLY A 146 9.46 9.07 -12.89
N ARG A 147 9.82 8.00 -12.20
CA ARG A 147 11.21 7.48 -12.22
C ARG A 147 11.61 6.96 -13.59
N LYS A 148 10.73 6.27 -14.31
CA LYS A 148 10.97 5.78 -15.67
C LYS A 148 11.15 6.94 -16.66
N ALA A 149 10.28 7.96 -16.57
CA ALA A 149 10.35 9.13 -17.45
C ALA A 149 11.66 9.92 -17.25
N VAL A 150 12.07 10.12 -16.00
CA VAL A 150 13.35 10.82 -15.69
C VAL A 150 14.55 10.00 -16.19
N GLY A 151 14.54 8.67 -16.05
CA GLY A 151 15.58 7.79 -16.56
C GLY A 151 15.70 7.90 -18.09
N SER A 152 14.57 7.78 -18.81
CA SER A 152 14.57 7.85 -20.27
C SER A 152 15.01 9.22 -20.81
N LEU A 153 14.64 10.32 -20.14
CA LEU A 153 15.11 11.67 -20.51
C LEU A 153 16.62 11.86 -20.25
N ALA A 154 17.16 11.27 -19.19
CA ALA A 154 18.59 11.30 -18.92
C ALA A 154 19.38 10.53 -19.98
N ASP A 155 18.91 9.36 -20.38
CA ASP A 155 19.51 8.53 -21.42
C ASP A 155 19.45 9.21 -22.79
N TRP A 156 18.32 9.85 -23.13
CA TRP A 156 18.18 10.63 -24.36
C TRP A 156 19.15 11.83 -24.40
N ARG A 157 19.29 12.57 -23.29
CA ARG A 157 20.26 13.67 -23.17
C ARG A 157 21.70 13.19 -23.28
N ALA A 158 22.03 12.05 -22.68
CA ALA A 158 23.36 11.44 -22.79
C ALA A 158 23.65 11.04 -24.24
N GLY A 159 22.69 10.44 -24.95
CA GLY A 159 22.80 10.08 -26.36
C GLY A 159 23.06 11.30 -27.26
N MET A 160 22.34 12.40 -27.04
CA MET A 160 22.56 13.65 -27.79
C MET A 160 23.97 14.23 -27.56
N ARG A 161 24.48 14.19 -26.32
CA ARG A 161 25.84 14.69 -26.02
C ARG A 161 26.91 13.85 -26.72
N LEU A 162 26.72 12.53 -26.80
CA LEU A 162 27.69 11.66 -27.50
C LEU A 162 27.65 11.86 -29.01
N SER A 163 26.48 12.16 -29.59
CA SER A 163 26.37 12.45 -31.03
C SER A 163 26.92 13.82 -31.44
N SER A 164 27.03 14.73 -30.49
CA SER A 164 27.60 16.08 -30.74
C SER A 164 29.13 16.17 -30.56
N LEU A 165 29.80 15.10 -30.15
CA LEU A 165 31.26 15.07 -30.08
C LEU A 165 31.83 14.95 -31.52
N PRO A 166 32.85 15.78 -31.86
CA PRO A 166 33.53 15.69 -33.15
C PRO A 166 34.11 14.31 -33.36
N LYS A 167 33.84 13.68 -34.51
CA LYS A 167 34.41 12.37 -34.89
C LYS A 167 35.92 12.48 -35.27
N ASP A 168 36.57 13.52 -34.86
CA ASP A 168 37.98 13.71 -35.18
C ASP A 168 38.86 12.97 -34.16
N ASN A 169 39.59 12.06 -34.69
CA ASN A 169 40.80 11.38 -34.27
C ASN A 169 40.66 9.84 -34.17
N ALA A 170 40.33 9.25 -35.31
CA ALA A 170 40.77 7.90 -35.60
C ALA A 170 41.77 7.98 -36.80
N ARG A 171 43.02 8.36 -36.52
CA ARG A 171 44.19 8.06 -37.34
C ARG A 171 45.29 7.56 -36.45
#